data_b4c00a407e83d408396ac69f206c5aae
#
_entry.id   b4c00a407e83d408396ac69f206c5aae
#
_cell.length_a   1.000
_cell.length_b   1.000
_cell.length_c   1.000
_cell.angle_alpha   90.00
_cell.angle_beta   90.00
_cell.angle_gamma   90.00
#
_symmetry.space_group_name_H-M   'P 1'
#
loop_
_entity.id
_entity.type
_entity.pdbx_description
1 polymer ?
#
loop_
_entity_poly.entity_id
_entity_poly.type
_entity_poly.pdbx_seq_one_letter_code
_entity_poly.pdbx_strand_id
1 'polypeptide(L)'
;MQRTAVRTLPDGTVRQVHPFHVCVRGLEMEVLCRDSEDYDAMVKVICVAARRHNILVIIYCVVSNHCHVAVLATRQEDVALFAIDLKKIYSMWFHKRHGKNHVLHGVDVKCILLSTDWHIRNVLAYIPRNALDNGHNVHDYEWSGYRAMFCACEQEEGWPVARLSRRERAAIMHTGDSLKDVRWMLDKDDRLIPRSFCDHTFLEQAFENDQAYFLKTIGGLNAAQMQYLLEEKPYTFEHDSEFFKLAEETCLRWFNTPVAKLSADMKVRVIPFLYRTTRTSVPQLARVMSLPREQIARILEKANASRNG
;
A
#
# COMPACT_ATOMS: atom_id res chain seq x y z
N MET A 1 16.88 -9.47 8.39
CA MET A 1 15.55 -8.98 8.85
C MET A 1 14.53 -10.10 8.74
N GLN A 2 13.56 -10.17 9.64
CA GLN A 2 12.53 -11.20 9.62
C GLN A 2 11.42 -10.77 8.67
N ARG A 3 11.24 -11.48 7.54
CA ARG A 3 10.21 -11.18 6.51
C ARG A 3 8.79 -11.57 6.94
N THR A 4 8.68 -12.22 8.07
CA THR A 4 7.43 -12.64 8.71
C THR A 4 7.53 -12.36 10.18
N ALA A 5 6.41 -12.20 10.85
CA ALA A 5 6.36 -12.02 12.29
C ALA A 5 5.34 -13.00 12.90
N VAL A 6 5.51 -13.31 14.18
CA VAL A 6 4.47 -13.99 14.96
C VAL A 6 3.73 -12.92 15.76
N ARG A 7 2.42 -12.85 15.61
CA ARG A 7 1.58 -11.80 16.23
C ARG A 7 0.30 -12.41 16.79
N THR A 8 -0.20 -11.77 17.86
CA THR A 8 -1.57 -11.98 18.32
C THR A 8 -2.49 -11.13 17.46
N LEU A 9 -3.42 -11.78 16.77
CA LEU A 9 -4.39 -11.14 15.88
C LEU A 9 -5.60 -10.57 16.66
N PRO A 10 -6.44 -9.73 16.03
CA PRO A 10 -7.62 -9.17 16.66
C PRO A 10 -8.61 -10.19 17.26
N ASP A 11 -8.65 -11.42 16.76
CA ASP A 11 -9.45 -12.53 17.29
C ASP A 11 -8.81 -13.25 18.49
N GLY A 12 -7.63 -12.81 18.93
CA GLY A 12 -6.85 -13.38 20.03
C GLY A 12 -5.97 -14.57 19.63
N THR A 13 -6.01 -15.04 18.37
CA THR A 13 -5.14 -16.13 17.91
C THR A 13 -3.72 -15.65 17.65
N VAL A 14 -2.74 -16.51 17.94
CA VAL A 14 -1.33 -16.24 17.62
C VAL A 14 -0.99 -16.92 16.29
N ARG A 15 -0.55 -16.14 15.31
CA ARG A 15 -0.27 -16.61 13.96
C ARG A 15 1.03 -16.02 13.40
N GLN A 16 1.61 -16.74 12.46
CA GLN A 16 2.63 -16.18 11.57
C GLN A 16 1.94 -15.30 10.55
N VAL A 17 2.42 -14.07 10.39
CA VAL A 17 1.87 -13.05 9.50
C VAL A 17 2.92 -12.54 8.54
N HIS A 18 2.44 -12.04 7.40
CA HIS A 18 3.25 -11.49 6.32
C HIS A 18 2.89 -10.02 6.10
N PRO A 19 3.85 -9.16 5.73
CA PRO A 19 3.58 -7.76 5.43
C PRO A 19 3.02 -7.59 4.00
N PHE A 20 1.97 -6.79 3.89
CA PHE A 20 1.36 -6.40 2.63
C PHE A 20 1.25 -4.89 2.54
N HIS A 21 1.29 -4.38 1.31
CA HIS A 21 0.95 -3.00 0.99
C HIS A 21 -0.41 -2.95 0.32
N VAL A 22 -1.30 -2.13 0.84
CA VAL A 22 -2.61 -1.84 0.26
C VAL A 22 -2.64 -0.39 -0.17
N CYS A 23 -2.97 -0.16 -1.44
CA CYS A 23 -3.16 1.16 -2.01
C CYS A 23 -4.58 1.28 -2.55
N VAL A 24 -5.33 2.24 -2.03
CA VAL A 24 -6.65 2.62 -2.54
C VAL A 24 -6.50 3.97 -3.22
N ARG A 25 -6.56 3.98 -4.55
CA ARG A 25 -6.48 5.21 -5.36
C ARG A 25 -7.86 5.63 -5.80
N GLY A 26 -8.23 6.90 -5.56
CA GLY A 26 -9.25 7.57 -6.32
C GLY A 26 -8.84 7.65 -7.80
N LEU A 27 -9.80 7.71 -8.71
CA LEU A 27 -9.52 8.15 -10.06
C LEU A 27 -8.83 9.52 -9.96
N GLU A 28 -7.89 9.82 -10.84
CA GLU A 28 -7.00 11.00 -10.79
C GLU A 28 -7.73 12.35 -10.55
N MET A 29 -9.06 12.38 -10.66
CA MET A 29 -9.93 13.54 -10.51
C MET A 29 -10.85 13.49 -9.29
N GLU A 30 -10.88 12.41 -8.50
CA GLU A 30 -11.80 12.31 -7.35
C GLU A 30 -11.10 12.62 -6.03
N VAL A 31 -11.61 13.65 -5.37
CA VAL A 31 -11.24 13.96 -3.99
C VAL A 31 -11.98 12.98 -3.07
N LEU A 32 -11.24 12.11 -2.41
CA LEU A 32 -11.79 11.16 -1.44
C LEU A 32 -11.99 11.80 -0.06
N CYS A 33 -11.07 12.68 0.35
CA CYS A 33 -11.14 13.39 1.61
C CYS A 33 -11.15 14.89 1.34
N ARG A 34 -12.23 15.59 1.72
CA ARG A 34 -12.47 17.01 1.45
C ARG A 34 -12.08 17.90 2.63
N ASP A 35 -12.20 17.37 3.83
CA ASP A 35 -11.94 18.06 5.09
C ASP A 35 -11.47 17.09 6.17
N SER A 36 -11.13 17.61 7.34
CA SER A 36 -10.59 16.84 8.46
C SER A 36 -11.48 15.68 8.91
N GLU A 37 -12.81 15.84 8.81
CA GLU A 37 -13.76 14.78 9.20
C GLU A 37 -13.72 13.61 8.21
N ASP A 38 -13.55 13.87 6.91
CA ASP A 38 -13.38 12.84 5.89
C ASP A 38 -12.09 12.05 6.11
N TYR A 39 -10.98 12.74 6.39
CA TYR A 39 -9.69 12.09 6.69
C TYR A 39 -9.78 11.23 7.95
N ASP A 40 -10.37 11.76 9.00
CA ASP A 40 -10.54 11.05 10.27
C ASP A 40 -11.43 9.81 10.10
N ALA A 41 -12.54 9.94 9.36
CA ALA A 41 -13.39 8.82 9.02
C ALA A 41 -12.64 7.73 8.23
N MET A 42 -11.79 8.12 7.28
CA MET A 42 -10.98 7.15 6.53
C MET A 42 -10.03 6.38 7.46
N VAL A 43 -9.35 7.04 8.40
CA VAL A 43 -8.49 6.37 9.40
C VAL A 43 -9.29 5.39 10.25
N LYS A 44 -10.45 5.80 10.75
CA LYS A 44 -11.34 4.93 11.55
C LYS A 44 -11.82 3.73 10.74
N VAL A 45 -12.17 3.92 9.47
CA VAL A 45 -12.58 2.84 8.56
C VAL A 45 -11.44 1.86 8.31
N ILE A 46 -10.19 2.33 8.14
CA ILE A 46 -9.01 1.46 8.02
C ILE A 46 -8.93 0.53 9.24
N CYS A 47 -9.05 1.08 10.46
CA CYS A 47 -8.95 0.29 11.70
C CYS A 47 -10.10 -0.72 11.83
N VAL A 48 -11.34 -0.30 11.57
CA VAL A 48 -12.53 -1.17 11.66
C VAL A 48 -12.45 -2.30 10.64
N ALA A 49 -12.12 -2.00 9.38
CA ALA A 49 -11.99 -3.01 8.34
C ALA A 49 -10.83 -3.98 8.64
N ALA A 50 -9.68 -3.49 9.10
CA ALA A 50 -8.54 -4.34 9.48
C ALA A 50 -8.93 -5.33 10.59
N ARG A 51 -9.61 -4.85 11.64
CA ARG A 51 -10.08 -5.71 12.73
C ARG A 51 -11.05 -6.80 12.26
N ARG A 52 -11.98 -6.50 11.37
CA ARG A 52 -12.95 -7.47 10.82
C ARG A 52 -12.29 -8.64 10.10
N HIS A 53 -11.13 -8.41 9.50
CA HIS A 53 -10.40 -9.40 8.72
C HIS A 53 -9.14 -9.92 9.41
N ASN A 54 -9.05 -9.77 10.74
CA ASN A 54 -7.90 -10.22 11.55
C ASN A 54 -6.55 -9.69 11.04
N ILE A 55 -6.51 -8.42 10.67
CA ILE A 55 -5.36 -7.73 10.12
C ILE A 55 -4.83 -6.73 11.14
N LEU A 56 -3.50 -6.62 11.24
CA LEU A 56 -2.82 -5.58 12.01
C LEU A 56 -2.31 -4.50 11.07
N VAL A 57 -2.59 -3.25 11.39
CA VAL A 57 -2.06 -2.10 10.64
C VAL A 57 -0.64 -1.83 11.12
N ILE A 58 0.34 -1.76 10.20
CA ILE A 58 1.71 -1.36 10.53
C ILE A 58 1.80 0.17 10.51
N ILE A 59 1.51 0.77 9.36
CA ILE A 59 1.54 2.21 9.13
C ILE A 59 0.57 2.58 8.02
N TYR A 60 0.07 3.79 8.02
CA TYR A 60 -0.83 4.32 6.99
C TYR A 60 -0.51 5.77 6.66
N CYS A 61 -0.98 6.25 5.52
CA CYS A 61 -1.07 7.66 5.17
C CYS A 61 -2.30 7.87 4.29
N VAL A 62 -3.17 8.79 4.71
CA VAL A 62 -4.36 9.20 3.98
C VAL A 62 -4.11 10.58 3.40
N VAL A 63 -4.25 10.74 2.09
CA VAL A 63 -4.18 12.03 1.41
C VAL A 63 -5.49 12.30 0.67
N SER A 64 -5.64 13.46 0.04
CA SER A 64 -6.93 13.92 -0.49
C SER A 64 -7.62 12.96 -1.47
N ASN A 65 -6.86 12.20 -2.26
CA ASN A 65 -7.38 11.35 -3.34
C ASN A 65 -6.96 9.88 -3.27
N HIS A 66 -6.20 9.49 -2.26
CA HIS A 66 -5.80 8.08 -2.06
C HIS A 66 -5.35 7.82 -0.62
N CYS A 67 -5.25 6.55 -0.27
CA CYS A 67 -4.58 6.13 0.96
C CYS A 67 -3.67 4.93 0.70
N HIS A 68 -2.58 4.90 1.45
CA HIS A 68 -1.65 3.79 1.53
C HIS A 68 -1.67 3.20 2.94
N VAL A 69 -1.71 1.86 3.03
CA VAL A 69 -1.69 1.14 4.30
C VAL A 69 -0.74 -0.04 4.17
N ALA A 70 0.24 -0.14 5.07
CA ALA A 70 0.97 -1.39 5.26
C ALA A 70 0.32 -2.19 6.39
N VAL A 71 0.12 -3.47 6.16
CA VAL A 71 -0.58 -4.36 7.08
C VAL A 71 0.16 -5.68 7.28
N LEU A 72 -0.11 -6.36 8.40
CA LEU A 72 0.27 -7.74 8.64
C LEU A 72 -0.98 -8.62 8.56
N ALA A 73 -0.92 -9.66 7.74
CA ALA A 73 -2.00 -10.62 7.57
C ALA A 73 -1.47 -12.04 7.41
N THR A 74 -2.32 -13.01 7.67
CA THR A 74 -1.99 -14.43 7.51
C THR A 74 -2.00 -14.83 6.03
N ARG A 75 -2.94 -14.29 5.25
CA ARG A 75 -3.15 -14.64 3.84
C ARG A 75 -3.49 -13.41 3.00
N GLN A 76 -3.22 -13.50 1.71
CA GLN A 76 -3.53 -12.44 0.75
C GLN A 76 -5.04 -12.24 0.57
N GLU A 77 -5.83 -13.31 0.69
CA GLU A 77 -7.30 -13.25 0.62
C GLU A 77 -7.89 -12.37 1.71
N ASP A 78 -7.35 -12.43 2.93
CA ASP A 78 -7.79 -11.60 4.05
C ASP A 78 -7.52 -10.12 3.76
N VAL A 79 -6.39 -9.81 3.11
CA VAL A 79 -6.03 -8.44 2.68
C VAL A 79 -6.96 -7.96 1.56
N ALA A 80 -7.34 -8.82 0.62
CA ALA A 80 -8.30 -8.48 -0.42
C ALA A 80 -9.69 -8.16 0.15
N LEU A 81 -10.16 -8.96 1.11
CA LEU A 81 -11.43 -8.72 1.81
C LEU A 81 -11.39 -7.44 2.64
N PHE A 82 -10.30 -7.18 3.34
CA PHE A 82 -10.06 -5.90 4.03
C PHE A 82 -10.20 -4.71 3.08
N ALA A 83 -9.58 -4.78 1.93
CA ALA A 83 -9.60 -3.70 0.95
C ALA A 83 -11.01 -3.46 0.37
N ILE A 84 -11.78 -4.54 0.13
CA ILE A 84 -13.19 -4.47 -0.30
C ILE A 84 -14.05 -3.80 0.79
N ASP A 85 -13.91 -4.22 2.05
CA ASP A 85 -14.68 -3.67 3.16
C ASP A 85 -14.31 -2.21 3.44
N LEU A 86 -13.02 -1.85 3.36
CA LEU A 86 -12.57 -0.46 3.48
C LEU A 86 -13.29 0.42 2.46
N LYS A 87 -13.27 0.03 1.18
CA LYS A 87 -13.98 0.75 0.11
C LYS A 87 -15.47 0.87 0.40
N LYS A 88 -16.11 -0.23 0.76
CA LYS A 88 -17.56 -0.28 1.02
C LYS A 88 -17.97 0.61 2.18
N ILE A 89 -17.29 0.48 3.32
CA ILE A 89 -17.63 1.22 4.55
C ILE A 89 -17.42 2.70 4.32
N TYR A 90 -16.28 3.10 3.73
CA TYR A 90 -16.00 4.50 3.47
C TYR A 90 -16.97 5.11 2.44
N SER A 91 -17.27 4.41 1.35
CA SER A 91 -18.27 4.85 0.37
C SER A 91 -19.64 5.09 1.00
N MET A 92 -20.10 4.18 1.88
CA MET A 92 -21.38 4.33 2.57
C MET A 92 -21.38 5.55 3.50
N TRP A 93 -20.29 5.76 4.25
CA TRP A 93 -20.12 6.91 5.13
C TRP A 93 -20.08 8.21 4.33
N PHE A 94 -19.28 8.27 3.26
CA PHE A 94 -19.12 9.43 2.40
C PHE A 94 -20.44 9.80 1.70
N HIS A 95 -21.19 8.78 1.21
CA HIS A 95 -22.51 8.99 0.63
C HIS A 95 -23.49 9.61 1.63
N LYS A 96 -23.52 9.07 2.85
CA LYS A 96 -24.38 9.60 3.92
C LYS A 96 -24.09 11.06 4.24
N ARG A 97 -22.81 11.45 4.21
CA ARG A 97 -22.37 12.81 4.53
C ARG A 97 -22.52 13.79 3.38
N HIS A 98 -22.14 13.40 2.18
CA HIS A 98 -22.03 14.29 1.02
C HIS A 98 -23.10 14.07 -0.05
N GLY A 99 -23.96 13.09 0.08
CA GLY A 99 -25.00 12.76 -0.91
C GLY A 99 -24.46 12.21 -2.24
N LYS A 100 -23.15 11.88 -2.33
CA LYS A 100 -22.52 11.31 -3.52
C LYS A 100 -22.48 9.78 -3.47
N ASN A 101 -23.04 9.15 -4.48
CA ASN A 101 -22.95 7.70 -4.67
C ASN A 101 -21.62 7.29 -5.32
N HIS A 102 -21.12 6.10 -4.98
CA HIS A 102 -20.07 5.38 -5.70
C HIS A 102 -18.68 6.04 -5.73
N VAL A 103 -18.31 6.82 -4.72
CA VAL A 103 -17.00 7.51 -4.66
C VAL A 103 -15.81 6.59 -4.89
N LEU A 104 -15.90 5.33 -4.43
CA LEU A 104 -14.84 4.33 -4.61
C LEU A 104 -15.23 3.20 -5.57
N HIS A 105 -16.30 3.32 -6.34
CA HIS A 105 -16.80 2.21 -7.17
C HIS A 105 -15.81 1.79 -8.26
N GLY A 106 -15.23 2.72 -8.97
CA GLY A 106 -14.24 2.47 -10.03
C GLY A 106 -12.78 2.45 -9.58
N VAL A 107 -12.54 2.50 -8.27
CA VAL A 107 -11.19 2.58 -7.70
C VAL A 107 -10.54 1.21 -7.66
N ASP A 108 -9.39 1.10 -8.31
CA ASP A 108 -8.53 -0.07 -8.19
C ASP A 108 -7.91 -0.14 -6.81
N VAL A 109 -7.97 -1.32 -6.21
CA VAL A 109 -7.24 -1.61 -4.98
C VAL A 109 -6.10 -2.54 -5.30
N LYS A 110 -4.90 -2.12 -4.92
CA LYS A 110 -3.70 -2.93 -5.06
C LYS A 110 -3.32 -3.52 -3.70
N CYS A 111 -3.15 -4.86 -3.67
CA CYS A 111 -2.73 -5.61 -2.50
C CYS A 111 -1.43 -6.36 -2.85
N ILE A 112 -0.30 -5.86 -2.38
CA ILE A 112 1.03 -6.34 -2.77
C ILE A 112 1.71 -7.00 -1.58
N LEU A 113 2.12 -8.27 -1.71
CA LEU A 113 2.96 -8.96 -0.73
C LEU A 113 4.37 -8.36 -0.74
N LEU A 114 4.87 -7.96 0.42
CA LEU A 114 6.22 -7.42 0.59
C LEU A 114 7.18 -8.57 0.89
N SER A 115 7.82 -9.11 -0.14
CA SER A 115 8.58 -10.37 -0.07
C SER A 115 10.08 -10.20 0.22
N THR A 116 10.64 -9.00 0.13
CA THR A 116 12.06 -8.74 0.35
C THR A 116 12.27 -7.64 1.38
N ASP A 117 13.38 -7.69 2.11
CA ASP A 117 13.77 -6.69 3.10
C ASP A 117 13.84 -5.28 2.49
N TRP A 118 14.37 -5.20 1.27
CA TRP A 118 14.42 -3.94 0.51
C TRP A 118 13.01 -3.41 0.22
N HIS A 119 12.11 -4.27 -0.28
CA HIS A 119 10.73 -3.90 -0.60
C HIS A 119 9.97 -3.45 0.66
N ILE A 120 10.10 -4.21 1.76
CA ILE A 120 9.48 -3.87 3.05
C ILE A 120 9.93 -2.47 3.51
N ARG A 121 11.25 -2.22 3.63
CA ARG A 121 11.77 -0.94 4.09
C ARG A 121 11.33 0.22 3.22
N ASN A 122 11.43 0.07 1.91
CA ASN A 122 11.08 1.15 1.00
C ASN A 122 9.57 1.45 1.01
N VAL A 123 8.70 0.44 1.08
CA VAL A 123 7.25 0.68 1.21
C VAL A 123 6.91 1.33 2.55
N LEU A 124 7.49 0.86 3.66
CA LEU A 124 7.25 1.46 4.97
C LEU A 124 7.72 2.92 5.04
N ALA A 125 8.81 3.28 4.33
CA ALA A 125 9.27 4.66 4.21
C ALA A 125 8.45 5.49 3.19
N TYR A 126 7.98 4.86 2.11
CA TYR A 126 7.15 5.50 1.09
C TYR A 126 5.80 5.97 1.64
N ILE A 127 5.17 5.17 2.51
CA ILE A 127 3.84 5.49 3.02
C ILE A 127 3.79 6.88 3.69
N PRO A 128 4.60 7.20 4.71
CA PRO A 128 4.59 8.52 5.32
C PRO A 128 5.13 9.62 4.39
N ARG A 129 5.98 9.26 3.41
CA ARG A 129 6.47 10.21 2.40
C ARG A 129 5.35 10.85 1.59
N ASN A 130 4.20 10.19 1.43
CA ASN A 130 3.05 10.77 0.75
C ASN A 130 2.61 12.12 1.36
N ALA A 131 2.84 12.34 2.64
CA ALA A 131 2.62 13.65 3.25
C ALA A 131 3.54 14.73 2.64
N LEU A 132 4.84 14.44 2.47
CA LEU A 132 5.81 15.36 1.83
C LEU A 132 5.44 15.66 0.38
N ASP A 133 5.07 14.63 -0.37
CA ASP A 133 4.71 14.75 -1.79
C ASP A 133 3.43 15.58 -1.98
N ASN A 134 2.62 15.75 -0.91
CA ASN A 134 1.46 16.63 -0.85
C ASN A 134 1.72 17.96 -0.12
N GLY A 135 2.98 18.33 0.11
CA GLY A 135 3.37 19.61 0.68
C GLY A 135 3.27 19.72 2.21
N HIS A 136 3.14 18.59 2.92
CA HIS A 136 3.06 18.54 4.37
C HIS A 136 4.35 18.00 5.00
N ASN A 137 4.64 18.45 6.22
CA ASN A 137 5.71 17.83 7.01
C ASN A 137 5.25 16.46 7.54
N VAL A 138 6.11 15.44 7.42
CA VAL A 138 5.79 14.07 7.90
C VAL A 138 5.49 14.02 9.39
N HIS A 139 6.20 14.84 10.19
CA HIS A 139 6.03 14.86 11.65
C HIS A 139 4.69 15.44 12.08
N ASP A 140 4.18 16.43 11.34
CA ASP A 140 3.01 17.22 11.73
C ASP A 140 1.73 16.72 11.02
N TYR A 141 1.87 15.76 10.09
CA TYR A 141 0.73 15.29 9.32
C TYR A 141 -0.16 14.35 10.13
N GLU A 142 -1.33 14.83 10.49
CA GLU A 142 -2.25 14.17 11.45
C GLU A 142 -2.82 12.84 10.93
N TRP A 143 -3.00 12.69 9.62
CA TRP A 143 -3.61 11.50 9.01
C TRP A 143 -2.57 10.50 8.50
N SER A 144 -1.48 10.37 9.24
CA SER A 144 -0.41 9.40 9.02
C SER A 144 -0.09 8.63 10.29
N GLY A 145 0.18 7.34 10.13
CA GLY A 145 0.68 6.47 11.20
C GLY A 145 2.13 6.78 11.62
N TYR A 146 2.79 7.78 11.02
CA TYR A 146 4.17 8.15 11.37
C TYR A 146 4.33 8.46 12.86
N ARG A 147 3.36 9.15 13.47
CA ARG A 147 3.37 9.51 14.90
C ARG A 147 3.36 8.29 15.84
N ALA A 148 3.03 7.11 15.35
CA ALA A 148 3.15 5.87 16.13
C ALA A 148 4.59 5.35 16.23
N MET A 149 5.51 5.81 15.37
CA MET A 149 6.83 5.24 15.18
C MET A 149 7.88 5.93 16.03
N PHE A 150 8.80 5.15 16.59
CA PHE A 150 9.97 5.63 17.36
C PHE A 150 9.63 6.60 18.52
N CYS A 151 8.39 6.58 19.02
CA CYS A 151 8.03 7.41 20.14
C CYS A 151 8.64 6.86 21.44
N ALA A 152 9.52 7.63 22.06
CA ALA A 152 9.98 7.40 23.43
C ALA A 152 8.88 7.83 24.40
N CYS A 153 7.83 7.03 24.50
CA CYS A 153 6.86 6.97 25.58
C CYS A 153 6.55 8.26 26.39
N GLU A 154 5.77 9.16 25.83
CA GLU A 154 4.70 9.73 26.62
C GLU A 154 3.40 9.25 25.99
N GLN A 155 2.57 8.54 26.75
CA GLN A 155 1.24 8.16 26.29
C GLN A 155 0.53 9.48 25.99
N GLU A 156 0.17 9.72 24.72
CA GLU A 156 -0.76 10.81 24.41
C GLU A 156 -1.97 10.62 25.32
N GLU A 157 -2.37 11.65 26.06
CA GLU A 157 -3.54 11.61 26.91
C GLU A 157 -4.77 11.31 26.08
N GLY A 158 -5.51 10.28 26.46
CA GLY A 158 -6.65 9.84 25.68
C GLY A 158 -7.54 8.87 26.46
N TRP A 159 -8.67 8.51 25.87
CA TRP A 159 -9.60 7.57 26.45
C TRP A 159 -9.85 6.34 25.57
N PRO A 160 -10.03 5.16 26.21
CA PRO A 160 -10.21 3.91 25.47
C PRO A 160 -11.56 3.88 24.73
N VAL A 161 -11.54 3.53 23.44
CA VAL A 161 -12.74 3.27 22.63
C VAL A 161 -13.66 2.24 23.29
N ALA A 162 -13.08 1.24 23.96
CA ALA A 162 -13.81 0.19 24.66
C ALA A 162 -14.70 0.70 25.80
N ARG A 163 -14.37 1.86 26.41
CA ARG A 163 -15.14 2.47 27.51
C ARG A 163 -16.34 3.30 27.07
N LEU A 164 -16.38 3.67 25.78
CA LEU A 164 -17.52 4.41 25.23
C LEU A 164 -18.81 3.58 25.30
N SER A 165 -19.95 4.24 25.47
CA SER A 165 -21.25 3.59 25.27
C SER A 165 -21.39 3.07 23.83
N ARG A 166 -22.32 2.14 23.61
CA ARG A 166 -22.58 1.63 22.25
C ARG A 166 -22.95 2.75 21.27
N ARG A 167 -23.71 3.74 21.73
CA ARG A 167 -24.16 4.86 20.88
C ARG A 167 -23.01 5.81 20.53
N GLU A 168 -22.20 6.19 21.50
CA GLU A 168 -21.02 7.05 21.30
C GLU A 168 -20.02 6.34 20.36
N ARG A 169 -19.73 5.08 20.62
CA ARG A 169 -18.82 4.29 19.80
C ARG A 169 -19.29 4.17 18.36
N ALA A 170 -20.58 3.93 18.12
CA ALA A 170 -21.14 3.88 16.79
C ALA A 170 -21.08 5.24 16.07
N ALA A 171 -21.28 6.32 16.81
CA ALA A 171 -21.19 7.68 16.26
C ALA A 171 -19.75 8.06 15.91
N ILE A 172 -18.80 7.84 16.84
CA ILE A 172 -17.40 8.24 16.70
C ILE A 172 -16.66 7.33 15.70
N MET A 173 -16.85 6.01 15.79
CA MET A 173 -16.12 5.03 14.96
C MET A 173 -16.82 4.67 13.64
N HIS A 174 -17.97 5.27 13.38
CA HIS A 174 -18.77 5.05 12.16
C HIS A 174 -19.10 3.58 11.88
N THR A 175 -19.29 2.77 12.95
CA THR A 175 -19.55 1.32 12.84
C THR A 175 -20.55 0.85 13.87
N GLY A 176 -21.29 -0.22 13.53
CA GLY A 176 -22.12 -0.96 14.49
C GLY A 176 -21.37 -2.05 15.27
N ASP A 177 -20.08 -2.24 15.01
CA ASP A 177 -19.25 -3.27 15.65
C ASP A 177 -19.10 -3.01 17.16
N SER A 178 -18.94 -4.09 17.93
CA SER A 178 -18.88 -3.98 19.40
C SER A 178 -17.67 -3.18 19.88
N LEU A 179 -16.49 -3.37 19.31
CA LEU A 179 -15.21 -2.74 19.67
C LEU A 179 -14.92 -2.69 21.20
N LYS A 180 -15.50 -3.59 22.01
CA LYS A 180 -15.27 -3.67 23.45
C LYS A 180 -13.94 -4.27 23.82
N ASP A 181 -13.37 -5.03 22.92
CA ASP A 181 -12.13 -5.81 23.05
C ASP A 181 -10.91 -5.12 22.44
N VAL A 182 -11.09 -3.95 21.81
CA VAL A 182 -9.98 -3.20 21.23
C VAL A 182 -9.23 -2.38 22.28
N ARG A 183 -7.94 -2.19 22.07
CA ARG A 183 -7.08 -1.34 22.90
C ARG A 183 -6.89 0.06 22.33
N TRP A 184 -7.72 0.42 21.35
CA TRP A 184 -7.63 1.71 20.68
C TRP A 184 -7.97 2.86 21.61
N MET A 185 -7.23 3.93 21.46
CA MET A 185 -7.39 5.17 22.25
C MET A 185 -7.79 6.31 21.33
N LEU A 186 -8.61 7.21 21.84
CA LEU A 186 -8.98 8.47 21.21
C LEU A 186 -8.29 9.63 21.91
N ASP A 187 -7.90 10.64 21.16
CA ASP A 187 -7.43 11.93 21.68
C ASP A 187 -8.61 12.85 22.07
N LYS A 188 -8.28 14.08 22.47
CA LYS A 188 -9.26 15.11 22.86
C LYS A 188 -10.25 15.52 21.76
N ASP A 189 -9.90 15.26 20.50
CA ASP A 189 -10.69 15.62 19.31
C ASP A 189 -11.41 14.39 18.72
N ASP A 190 -11.56 13.30 19.50
CA ASP A 190 -12.15 12.01 19.10
C ASP A 190 -11.43 11.32 17.93
N ARG A 191 -10.13 11.60 17.70
CA ARG A 191 -9.30 10.97 16.70
C ARG A 191 -8.58 9.76 17.28
N LEU A 192 -8.39 8.73 16.47
CA LEU A 192 -7.63 7.57 16.89
C LEU A 192 -6.14 7.91 17.06
N ILE A 193 -5.61 7.60 18.24
CA ILE A 193 -4.18 7.73 18.54
C ILE A 193 -3.42 6.61 17.81
N PRO A 194 -2.57 6.91 16.81
CA PRO A 194 -1.94 5.91 15.94
C PRO A 194 -1.16 4.83 16.70
N ARG A 195 -0.47 5.21 17.79
CA ARG A 195 0.30 4.29 18.64
C ARG A 195 -0.56 3.19 19.27
N SER A 196 -1.86 3.44 19.46
CA SER A 196 -2.78 2.50 20.11
C SER A 196 -3.25 1.36 19.20
N PHE A 197 -3.08 1.46 17.88
CA PHE A 197 -3.56 0.46 16.93
C PHE A 197 -2.54 0.02 15.87
N CYS A 198 -1.46 0.79 15.65
CA CYS A 198 -0.41 0.40 14.72
C CYS A 198 0.58 -0.59 15.36
N ASP A 199 0.98 -1.62 14.62
CA ASP A 199 2.12 -2.50 14.98
C ASP A 199 3.43 -1.78 14.67
N HIS A 200 3.76 -0.77 15.49
CA HIS A 200 4.98 0.01 15.36
C HIS A 200 6.24 -0.85 15.51
N THR A 201 6.18 -1.93 16.29
CA THR A 201 7.35 -2.78 16.54
C THR A 201 7.85 -3.46 15.27
N PHE A 202 6.95 -3.84 14.35
CA PHE A 202 7.36 -4.42 13.08
C PHE A 202 8.16 -3.40 12.23
N LEU A 203 7.69 -2.15 12.16
CA LEU A 203 8.38 -1.10 11.43
C LEU A 203 9.71 -0.75 12.09
N GLU A 204 9.73 -0.51 13.40
CA GLU A 204 10.93 -0.16 14.15
C GLU A 204 12.02 -1.23 13.97
N GLN A 205 11.67 -2.51 14.06
CA GLN A 205 12.59 -3.63 13.79
C GLN A 205 13.07 -3.67 12.33
N ALA A 206 12.22 -3.31 11.37
CA ALA A 206 12.61 -3.23 9.96
C ALA A 206 13.72 -2.20 9.73
N PHE A 207 13.76 -1.15 10.53
CA PHE A 207 14.78 -0.10 10.52
C PHE A 207 15.80 -0.24 11.66
N GLU A 208 15.96 -1.45 12.22
CA GLU A 208 16.99 -1.78 13.23
C GLU A 208 16.85 -0.91 14.50
N ASN A 209 15.61 -0.44 14.81
CA ASN A 209 15.27 0.51 15.87
C ASN A 209 15.99 1.87 15.72
N ASP A 210 16.41 2.23 14.52
CA ASP A 210 17.07 3.50 14.20
C ASP A 210 16.13 4.46 13.47
N GLN A 211 15.66 5.47 14.19
CA GLN A 211 14.81 6.53 13.64
C GLN A 211 15.52 7.35 12.55
N ALA A 212 16.82 7.61 12.71
CA ALA A 212 17.58 8.39 11.72
C ALA A 212 17.70 7.61 10.41
N TYR A 213 17.86 6.28 10.47
CA TYR A 213 17.82 5.42 9.30
C TYR A 213 16.46 5.47 8.60
N PHE A 214 15.36 5.41 9.35
CA PHE A 214 14.00 5.55 8.79
C PHE A 214 13.80 6.88 8.08
N LEU A 215 14.14 8.00 8.75
CA LEU A 215 14.03 9.35 8.18
C LEU A 215 14.88 9.54 6.93
N LYS A 216 16.14 9.04 6.95
CA LYS A 216 17.02 9.06 5.78
C LYS A 216 16.41 8.28 4.61
N THR A 217 15.77 7.16 4.88
CA THR A 217 15.11 6.36 3.84
C THR A 217 13.91 7.12 3.26
N ILE A 218 13.07 7.75 4.09
CA ILE A 218 11.96 8.60 3.62
C ILE A 218 12.47 9.70 2.68
N GLY A 219 13.51 10.42 3.06
CA GLY A 219 14.11 11.49 2.27
C GLY A 219 14.83 11.01 1.01
N GLY A 220 15.37 9.80 1.03
CA GLY A 220 16.21 9.24 -0.04
C GLY A 220 15.43 8.57 -1.19
N LEU A 221 14.12 8.32 -1.06
CA LEU A 221 13.32 7.70 -2.12
C LEU A 221 13.21 8.64 -3.34
N ASN A 222 13.59 8.15 -4.50
CA ASN A 222 13.43 8.88 -5.76
C ASN A 222 12.15 8.45 -6.51
N ALA A 223 11.72 9.23 -7.51
CA ALA A 223 10.50 9.00 -8.27
C ALA A 223 10.44 7.61 -8.93
N ALA A 224 11.57 7.10 -9.45
CA ALA A 224 11.63 5.78 -10.07
C ALA A 224 11.43 4.65 -9.06
N GLN A 225 12.01 4.79 -7.85
CA GLN A 225 11.79 3.85 -6.76
C GLN A 225 10.35 3.88 -6.27
N MET A 226 9.75 5.08 -6.16
CA MET A 226 8.34 5.23 -5.78
C MET A 226 7.40 4.58 -6.80
N GLN A 227 7.62 4.82 -8.08
CA GLN A 227 6.85 4.17 -9.14
C GLN A 227 6.96 2.65 -9.08
N TYR A 228 8.18 2.14 -8.85
CA TYR A 228 8.42 0.71 -8.68
C TYR A 228 7.65 0.11 -7.49
N LEU A 229 7.58 0.81 -6.35
CA LEU A 229 6.85 0.36 -5.16
C LEU A 229 5.32 0.30 -5.38
N LEU A 230 4.81 1.09 -6.32
CA LEU A 230 3.40 1.16 -6.68
C LEU A 230 3.01 0.17 -7.80
N GLU A 231 3.98 -0.39 -8.51
CA GLU A 231 3.72 -1.40 -9.52
C GLU A 231 3.38 -2.73 -8.87
N GLU A 232 2.22 -3.28 -9.23
CA GLU A 232 1.72 -4.58 -8.76
C GLU A 232 2.49 -5.79 -9.30
N LYS A 233 3.78 -5.63 -9.58
CA LYS A 233 4.54 -6.73 -10.15
C LYS A 233 5.44 -7.36 -9.10
N PRO A 234 4.94 -8.33 -8.29
CA PRO A 234 5.85 -9.21 -7.63
C PRO A 234 6.64 -9.91 -8.72
N TYR A 235 7.96 -9.94 -8.61
CA TYR A 235 8.80 -10.72 -9.50
C TYR A 235 8.30 -12.14 -9.52
N THR A 236 7.91 -12.61 -10.69
CA THR A 236 7.59 -14.02 -10.89
C THR A 236 8.79 -14.80 -11.38
N PHE A 237 9.80 -14.10 -11.86
CA PHE A 237 11.01 -14.75 -12.33
C PHE A 237 12.16 -14.36 -11.39
N GLU A 238 12.55 -15.26 -10.51
CA GLU A 238 13.73 -15.10 -9.66
C GLU A 238 15.01 -15.05 -10.51
N HIS A 239 15.02 -15.78 -11.64
CA HIS A 239 16.15 -15.87 -12.55
C HIS A 239 15.83 -15.40 -13.97
N ASP A 240 16.77 -14.68 -14.56
CA ASP A 240 16.67 -14.23 -15.97
C ASP A 240 16.51 -15.41 -16.96
N SER A 241 16.99 -16.60 -16.61
CA SER A 241 16.85 -17.81 -17.41
C SER A 241 15.41 -18.30 -17.56
N GLU A 242 14.58 -18.13 -16.53
CA GLU A 242 13.16 -18.50 -16.59
C GLU A 242 12.39 -17.51 -17.47
N PHE A 243 12.63 -16.23 -17.27
CA PHE A 243 12.04 -15.20 -18.11
C PHE A 243 12.52 -15.29 -19.56
N PHE A 244 13.79 -15.61 -19.78
CA PHE A 244 14.33 -15.82 -21.13
C PHE A 244 13.60 -16.93 -21.88
N LYS A 245 13.33 -18.07 -21.26
CA LYS A 245 12.57 -19.18 -21.87
C LYS A 245 11.19 -18.72 -22.34
N LEU A 246 10.46 -18.01 -21.48
CA LEU A 246 9.13 -17.49 -21.84
C LEU A 246 9.20 -16.44 -22.96
N ALA A 247 10.18 -15.55 -22.91
CA ALA A 247 10.41 -14.56 -23.97
C ALA A 247 10.76 -15.22 -25.30
N GLU A 248 11.62 -16.24 -25.28
CA GLU A 248 12.01 -17.03 -26.44
C GLU A 248 10.81 -17.73 -27.06
N GLU A 249 10.00 -18.44 -26.27
CA GLU A 249 8.77 -19.09 -26.74
C GLU A 249 7.80 -18.08 -27.37
N THR A 250 7.64 -16.93 -26.77
CA THR A 250 6.78 -15.86 -27.28
C THR A 250 7.28 -15.32 -28.61
N CYS A 251 8.58 -15.07 -28.72
CA CYS A 251 9.21 -14.55 -29.95
C CYS A 251 9.16 -15.56 -31.10
N LEU A 252 9.40 -16.83 -30.80
CA LEU A 252 9.27 -17.90 -31.80
C LEU A 252 7.81 -18.03 -32.26
N ARG A 253 6.84 -17.95 -31.37
CA ARG A 253 5.41 -18.00 -31.70
C ARG A 253 4.95 -16.83 -32.58
N TRP A 254 5.44 -15.61 -32.30
CA TRP A 254 4.98 -14.40 -32.98
C TRP A 254 5.72 -14.11 -34.27
N PHE A 255 7.03 -14.38 -34.31
CA PHE A 255 7.90 -13.93 -35.36
C PHE A 255 8.70 -15.07 -36.01
N ASN A 256 8.57 -16.28 -35.50
CA ASN A 256 9.43 -17.43 -35.86
C ASN A 256 10.93 -17.07 -35.79
N THR A 257 11.29 -16.23 -34.78
CA THR A 257 12.62 -15.65 -34.64
C THR A 257 13.03 -15.69 -33.16
N PRO A 258 14.23 -16.19 -32.85
CA PRO A 258 14.72 -16.22 -31.44
C PRO A 258 15.01 -14.81 -30.96
N VAL A 259 14.95 -14.62 -29.59
CA VAL A 259 15.16 -13.32 -28.95
C VAL A 259 16.43 -12.62 -29.39
N ALA A 260 17.54 -13.38 -29.53
CA ALA A 260 18.84 -12.83 -29.94
C ALA A 260 18.86 -12.25 -31.37
N LYS A 261 17.92 -12.64 -32.22
CA LYS A 261 17.85 -12.22 -33.65
C LYS A 261 16.70 -11.25 -33.93
N LEU A 262 16.00 -10.77 -32.93
CA LEU A 262 14.88 -9.82 -33.09
C LEU A 262 15.36 -8.50 -33.68
N SER A 263 14.67 -8.02 -34.70
CA SER A 263 14.84 -6.66 -35.23
C SER A 263 14.31 -5.61 -34.22
N ALA A 264 14.68 -4.35 -34.41
CA ALA A 264 14.20 -3.25 -33.59
C ALA A 264 12.65 -3.18 -33.56
N ASP A 265 12.00 -3.34 -34.71
CA ASP A 265 10.56 -3.31 -34.87
C ASP A 265 9.87 -4.48 -34.13
N MET A 266 10.43 -5.67 -34.15
CA MET A 266 9.94 -6.82 -33.41
C MET A 266 10.06 -6.59 -31.90
N LYS A 267 11.20 -6.02 -31.45
CA LYS A 267 11.40 -5.67 -30.03
C LYS A 267 10.36 -4.64 -29.53
N VAL A 268 10.09 -3.60 -30.32
CA VAL A 268 9.07 -2.58 -30.00
C VAL A 268 7.68 -3.21 -29.82
N ARG A 269 7.36 -4.27 -30.57
CA ARG A 269 6.07 -4.98 -30.45
C ARG A 269 6.00 -5.95 -29.28
N VAL A 270 7.05 -6.74 -29.04
CA VAL A 270 7.04 -7.82 -28.05
C VAL A 270 7.28 -7.31 -26.61
N ILE A 271 8.11 -6.28 -26.43
CA ILE A 271 8.44 -5.73 -25.13
C ILE A 271 7.20 -5.27 -24.36
N PRO A 272 6.29 -4.45 -24.93
CA PRO A 272 5.08 -4.04 -24.23
C PRO A 272 4.14 -5.21 -23.91
N PHE A 273 4.10 -6.22 -24.79
CA PHE A 273 3.31 -7.43 -24.53
C PHE A 273 3.88 -8.22 -23.34
N LEU A 274 5.18 -8.55 -23.37
CA LEU A 274 5.84 -9.26 -22.27
C LEU A 274 5.73 -8.48 -20.96
N TYR A 275 5.92 -7.17 -21.01
CA TYR A 275 5.79 -6.32 -19.83
C TYR A 275 4.39 -6.37 -19.21
N ARG A 276 3.33 -6.44 -20.01
CA ARG A 276 1.94 -6.47 -19.53
C ARG A 276 1.47 -7.85 -19.12
N THR A 277 1.89 -8.88 -19.84
CA THR A 277 1.39 -10.26 -19.64
C THR A 277 2.24 -11.06 -18.66
N THR A 278 3.45 -10.61 -18.40
CA THR A 278 4.36 -11.22 -17.46
C THR A 278 4.63 -10.26 -16.30
N ARG A 279 5.16 -10.78 -15.19
CA ARG A 279 5.53 -9.98 -14.04
C ARG A 279 7.02 -9.61 -14.08
N THR A 280 7.56 -9.32 -15.26
CA THR A 280 8.95 -8.93 -15.44
C THR A 280 9.20 -7.46 -15.13
N SER A 281 10.42 -7.12 -14.73
CA SER A 281 10.85 -5.75 -14.49
C SER A 281 11.55 -5.14 -15.70
N VAL A 282 11.60 -3.79 -15.77
CA VAL A 282 12.39 -3.09 -16.79
C VAL A 282 13.86 -3.53 -16.81
N PRO A 283 14.57 -3.65 -15.66
CA PRO A 283 15.93 -4.18 -15.65
C PRO A 283 16.06 -5.61 -16.18
N GLN A 284 15.09 -6.48 -15.90
CA GLN A 284 15.09 -7.86 -16.41
C GLN A 284 14.83 -7.91 -17.91
N LEU A 285 13.85 -7.14 -18.40
CA LEU A 285 13.62 -6.95 -19.84
C LEU A 285 14.87 -6.42 -20.55
N ALA A 286 15.55 -5.43 -19.95
CA ALA A 286 16.77 -4.86 -20.52
C ALA A 286 17.87 -5.92 -20.70
N ARG A 287 18.08 -6.78 -19.70
CA ARG A 287 19.07 -7.87 -19.78
C ARG A 287 18.68 -8.92 -20.83
N VAL A 288 17.44 -9.40 -20.78
CA VAL A 288 16.96 -10.47 -21.67
C VAL A 288 16.86 -9.99 -23.13
N MET A 289 16.39 -8.76 -23.35
CA MET A 289 16.27 -8.18 -24.70
C MET A 289 17.58 -7.56 -25.22
N SER A 290 18.64 -7.54 -24.39
CA SER A 290 19.94 -6.91 -24.71
C SER A 290 19.76 -5.47 -25.17
N LEU A 291 19.02 -4.66 -24.39
CA LEU A 291 18.78 -3.25 -24.63
C LEU A 291 19.08 -2.42 -23.38
N PRO A 292 19.51 -1.14 -23.52
CA PRO A 292 19.61 -0.20 -22.41
C PRO A 292 18.25 0.00 -21.71
N ARG A 293 18.27 0.19 -20.38
CA ARG A 293 17.05 0.41 -19.58
C ARG A 293 16.23 1.61 -20.06
N GLU A 294 16.90 2.69 -20.44
CA GLU A 294 16.27 3.90 -20.98
C GLU A 294 15.52 3.62 -22.30
N GLN A 295 16.03 2.71 -23.11
CA GLN A 295 15.38 2.33 -24.37
C GLN A 295 14.13 1.48 -24.10
N ILE A 296 14.18 0.56 -23.14
CA ILE A 296 12.99 -0.19 -22.69
C ILE A 296 11.93 0.77 -22.17
N ALA A 297 12.30 1.71 -21.29
CA ALA A 297 11.38 2.71 -20.75
C ALA A 297 10.68 3.51 -21.86
N ARG A 298 11.43 4.04 -22.83
CA ARG A 298 10.87 4.77 -24.00
C ARG A 298 9.91 3.94 -24.84
N ILE A 299 10.19 2.64 -25.02
CA ILE A 299 9.30 1.73 -25.76
C ILE A 299 7.97 1.58 -25.01
N LEU A 300 8.03 1.40 -23.69
CA LEU A 300 6.86 1.24 -22.85
C LEU A 300 6.02 2.52 -22.78
N GLU A 301 6.65 3.70 -22.65
CA GLU A 301 5.99 5.00 -22.67
C GLU A 301 5.23 5.24 -23.99
N LYS A 302 5.88 5.01 -25.14
CA LYS A 302 5.24 5.13 -26.45
C LYS A 302 4.06 4.17 -26.61
N ALA A 303 4.19 2.93 -26.14
CA ALA A 303 3.12 1.94 -26.20
C ALA A 303 1.93 2.28 -25.30
N ASN A 304 2.14 3.01 -24.22
CA ASN A 304 1.08 3.52 -23.35
C ASN A 304 0.41 4.77 -23.95
N ALA A 305 1.18 5.69 -24.52
CA ALA A 305 0.64 6.89 -25.20
C ALA A 305 -0.26 6.54 -26.38
N SER A 306 0.09 5.55 -27.19
CA SER A 306 -0.69 5.09 -28.35
C SER A 306 -2.03 4.39 -27.99
N ARG A 307 -2.31 4.18 -26.72
CA ARG A 307 -3.58 3.58 -26.23
C ARG A 307 -4.55 4.60 -25.68
N ASN A 308 -4.05 5.77 -25.30
CA ASN A 308 -4.84 6.84 -24.67
C ASN A 308 -5.22 7.96 -25.67
N GLY A 309 -4.87 7.81 -26.92
CA GLY A 309 -5.29 8.62 -28.06
C GLY A 309 -6.09 7.77 -29.06
#